data_e675371c5e29f638342edeca8521eeaa
#
_entry.id   e675371c5e29f638342edeca8521eeaa
#
_cell.length_a   1.000
_cell.length_b   1.000
_cell.length_c   1.000
_cell.angle_alpha   90.00
_cell.angle_beta   90.00
_cell.angle_gamma   90.00
#
_symmetry.space_group_name_H-M   'P 1'
#
loop_
_entity.id
_entity.type
_entity.pdbx_description
1 polymer ?
#
loop_
_entity_poly.entity_id
_entity_poly.type
_entity_poly.pdbx_seq_one_letter_code
_entity_poly.pdbx_strand_id
1 'polypeptide(L)'
;MALVELYRETNNKKYLELADIFVTMRGSVSMELHDSVPYWFTGDQCQMKTPLRQEMEAVGHAVTGMYLYSGAADVYTETGETELLDALKRIWSSATERKMYVTGALGQCHHGAYDDQNMIHEGFIGDYLTLNSTAYNETCANISNAMFNWRLLGITGEAKHADVIERVLPNSAMVGISQ
;
A
#
# COMPACT_ATOMS: atom_id res chain seq x y z
N MET A 1 -5.88 7.67 -6.90
CA MET A 1 -7.22 7.17 -7.30
C MET A 1 -8.15 8.31 -7.71
N ALA A 2 -8.82 9.04 -6.82
CA ALA A 2 -9.84 10.04 -7.18
C ALA A 2 -9.38 11.08 -8.23
N LEU A 3 -8.16 11.60 -8.14
CA LEU A 3 -7.63 12.54 -9.13
C LEU A 3 -7.48 11.93 -10.53
N VAL A 4 -7.11 10.65 -10.61
CA VAL A 4 -7.01 9.96 -11.90
C VAL A 4 -8.39 9.74 -12.49
N GLU A 5 -9.40 9.39 -11.70
CA GLU A 5 -10.79 9.32 -12.17
C GLU A 5 -11.31 10.68 -12.65
N LEU A 6 -11.00 11.77 -11.93
CA LEU A 6 -11.32 13.13 -12.40
C LEU A 6 -10.63 13.46 -13.74
N TYR A 7 -9.39 13.02 -13.90
CA TYR A 7 -8.72 13.15 -15.20
C TYR A 7 -9.44 12.38 -16.31
N ARG A 8 -9.80 11.13 -16.08
CA ARG A 8 -10.52 10.29 -17.05
C ARG A 8 -11.85 10.89 -17.46
N GLU A 9 -12.62 11.41 -16.50
CA GLU A 9 -13.93 12.02 -16.76
C GLU A 9 -13.85 13.39 -17.43
N THR A 10 -12.84 14.20 -17.06
CA THR A 10 -12.77 15.62 -17.50
C THR A 10 -11.76 15.88 -18.59
N ASN A 11 -10.84 14.95 -18.86
CA ASN A 11 -9.66 15.09 -19.71
C ASN A 11 -8.76 16.29 -19.31
N ASN A 12 -8.87 16.76 -18.05
CA ASN A 12 -8.05 17.85 -17.54
C ASN A 12 -6.75 17.32 -16.94
N LYS A 13 -5.66 17.51 -17.66
CA LYS A 13 -4.32 17.02 -17.32
C LYS A 13 -3.82 17.46 -15.93
N LYS A 14 -4.30 18.59 -15.43
CA LYS A 14 -3.92 19.07 -14.08
C LYS A 14 -4.24 18.06 -12.98
N TYR A 15 -5.28 17.25 -13.13
CA TYR A 15 -5.61 16.21 -12.17
C TYR A 15 -4.60 15.06 -12.19
N LEU A 16 -4.16 14.64 -13.37
CA LEU A 16 -3.12 13.62 -13.49
C LEU A 16 -1.77 14.13 -12.99
N GLU A 17 -1.39 15.36 -13.36
CA GLU A 17 -0.17 16.02 -12.87
C GLU A 17 -0.15 16.11 -11.35
N LEU A 18 -1.28 16.49 -10.72
CA LEU A 18 -1.39 16.55 -9.27
C LEU A 18 -1.31 15.15 -8.63
N ALA A 19 -1.90 14.13 -9.26
CA ALA A 19 -1.81 12.74 -8.78
C ALA A 19 -0.37 12.24 -8.79
N ASP A 20 0.37 12.52 -9.86
CA ASP A 20 1.79 12.15 -9.98
C ASP A 20 2.66 12.92 -8.97
N ILE A 21 2.40 14.20 -8.75
CA ILE A 21 3.08 14.98 -7.70
C ILE A 21 2.90 14.29 -6.33
N PHE A 22 1.69 13.88 -5.96
CA PHE A 22 1.46 13.21 -4.68
C PHE A 22 2.20 11.86 -4.56
N VAL A 23 2.28 11.09 -5.65
CA VAL A 23 3.06 9.86 -5.69
C VAL A 23 4.56 10.15 -5.55
N THR A 24 5.04 11.17 -6.26
CA THR A 24 6.46 11.55 -6.30
C THR A 24 6.96 12.17 -4.99
N MET A 25 6.09 12.90 -4.29
CA MET A 25 6.46 13.52 -3.00
C MET A 25 6.71 12.50 -1.89
N ARG A 26 6.18 11.28 -2.00
CA ARG A 26 6.41 10.25 -1.00
C ARG A 26 7.88 9.84 -0.97
N GLY A 27 8.47 9.89 0.24
CA GLY A 27 9.87 9.58 0.46
C GLY A 27 10.87 10.62 -0.06
N SER A 28 10.41 11.75 -0.59
CA SER A 28 11.27 12.83 -1.08
C SER A 28 11.57 13.92 -0.02
N VAL A 29 10.94 13.84 1.14
CA VAL A 29 11.12 14.81 2.23
C VAL A 29 12.41 14.49 2.98
N SER A 30 13.26 15.50 3.22
CA SER A 30 14.51 15.31 3.94
C SER A 30 14.28 14.89 5.40
N MET A 31 15.19 14.08 5.94
CA MET A 31 15.13 13.61 7.34
C MET A 31 15.14 14.77 8.36
N GLU A 32 15.63 15.94 8.00
CA GLU A 32 15.65 17.13 8.87
C GLU A 32 14.24 17.62 9.26
N LEU A 33 13.22 17.34 8.45
CA LEU A 33 11.83 17.64 8.78
C LEU A 33 11.21 16.59 9.73
N HIS A 34 11.81 15.42 9.86
CA HIS A 34 11.29 14.34 10.70
C HIS A 34 11.38 14.66 12.19
N ASP A 35 12.40 15.36 12.65
CA ASP A 35 12.60 15.67 14.07
C ASP A 35 11.54 16.65 14.63
N SER A 36 10.87 17.40 13.75
CA SER A 36 9.83 18.37 14.14
C SER A 36 8.41 17.87 14.04
N VAL A 37 8.19 16.65 13.51
CA VAL A 37 6.86 16.08 13.26
C VAL A 37 6.70 14.79 14.08
N PRO A 38 5.54 14.55 14.72
CA PRO A 38 5.30 13.30 15.44
C PRO A 38 5.55 12.07 14.55
N TYR A 39 6.18 11.04 15.10
CA TYR A 39 6.60 9.82 14.38
C TYR A 39 5.48 9.15 13.56
N TRP A 40 4.23 9.23 14.01
CA TRP A 40 3.08 8.66 13.26
C TRP A 40 2.75 9.40 11.95
N PHE A 41 3.42 10.51 11.67
CA PHE A 41 3.30 11.24 10.41
C PHE A 41 4.58 11.16 9.55
N THR A 42 5.57 10.37 9.93
CA THR A 42 6.88 10.37 9.30
C THR A 42 7.41 8.96 9.05
N GLY A 43 8.53 8.86 8.37
CA GLY A 43 9.25 7.61 8.15
C GLY A 43 8.43 6.56 7.42
N ASP A 44 8.72 5.31 7.73
CA ASP A 44 8.04 4.16 7.13
C ASP A 44 6.56 4.12 7.51
N GLN A 45 6.16 4.60 8.69
CA GLN A 45 4.75 4.64 9.10
C GLN A 45 3.84 5.26 8.03
N CYS A 46 4.29 6.32 7.38
CA CYS A 46 3.54 7.02 6.33
C CYS A 46 4.10 6.80 4.92
N GLN A 47 4.93 5.79 4.70
CA GLN A 47 5.62 5.55 3.42
C GLN A 47 6.44 6.77 2.96
N MET A 48 7.12 7.45 3.89
CA MET A 48 7.82 8.71 3.61
C MET A 48 9.34 8.62 3.75
N LYS A 49 9.90 7.44 4.03
CA LYS A 49 11.35 7.26 4.19
C LYS A 49 12.06 7.08 2.85
N THR A 50 11.47 6.32 1.96
CA THR A 50 12.04 5.95 0.66
C THR A 50 11.14 6.47 -0.45
N PRO A 51 11.70 7.10 -1.52
CA PRO A 51 10.92 7.44 -2.71
C PRO A 51 10.22 6.20 -3.28
N LEU A 52 8.93 6.33 -3.61
CA LEU A 52 8.11 5.17 -3.99
C LEU A 52 8.71 4.35 -5.13
N ARG A 53 9.35 4.99 -6.11
CA ARG A 53 10.00 4.31 -7.23
C ARG A 53 11.22 3.48 -6.81
N GLN A 54 11.81 3.80 -5.66
CA GLN A 54 12.97 3.09 -5.08
C GLN A 54 12.55 2.11 -3.98
N GLU A 55 11.26 2.11 -3.60
CA GLU A 55 10.77 1.26 -2.54
C GLU A 55 10.89 -0.22 -2.91
N MET A 56 11.39 -1.01 -1.98
CA MET A 56 11.67 -2.43 -2.17
C MET A 56 10.62 -3.34 -1.53
N GLU A 57 9.83 -2.78 -0.60
CA GLU A 57 8.91 -3.58 0.19
C GLU A 57 7.66 -2.78 0.62
N ALA A 58 6.63 -3.47 1.08
CA ALA A 58 5.48 -2.87 1.72
C ALA A 58 5.85 -2.45 3.14
N VAL A 59 5.70 -1.15 3.46
CA VAL A 59 6.12 -0.56 4.74
C VAL A 59 4.99 0.25 5.38
N GLY A 60 5.07 0.39 6.68
CA GLY A 60 4.25 1.29 7.46
C GLY A 60 2.79 0.87 7.58
N HIS A 61 1.93 1.85 7.77
CA HIS A 61 0.50 1.64 7.96
C HIS A 61 -0.11 0.95 6.73
N ALA A 62 -0.73 -0.23 6.96
CA ALA A 62 -1.16 -1.10 5.87
C ALA A 62 -2.24 -0.47 4.99
N VAL A 63 -3.23 0.21 5.58
CA VAL A 63 -4.33 0.84 4.84
C VAL A 63 -3.81 1.94 3.94
N THR A 64 -3.06 2.91 4.51
CA THR A 64 -2.54 4.06 3.75
C THR A 64 -1.54 3.63 2.69
N GLY A 65 -0.69 2.63 3.00
CA GLY A 65 0.24 2.04 2.03
C GLY A 65 -0.49 1.43 0.84
N MET A 66 -1.45 0.54 1.09
CA MET A 66 -2.18 -0.12 0.01
C MET A 66 -3.01 0.85 -0.84
N TYR A 67 -3.56 1.92 -0.24
CA TYR A 67 -4.23 3.00 -1.00
C TYR A 67 -3.24 3.83 -1.83
N LEU A 68 -2.06 4.12 -1.29
CA LEU A 68 -0.99 4.80 -2.03
C LEU A 68 -0.59 3.97 -3.26
N TYR A 69 -0.32 2.67 -3.06
CA TYR A 69 0.08 1.76 -4.14
C TYR A 69 -1.04 1.60 -5.19
N SER A 70 -2.30 1.57 -4.76
CA SER A 70 -3.45 1.60 -5.67
C SER A 70 -3.49 2.89 -6.49
N GLY A 71 -3.27 4.04 -5.86
CA GLY A 71 -3.21 5.33 -6.55
C GLY A 71 -2.04 5.44 -7.52
N ALA A 72 -0.88 4.89 -7.16
CA ALA A 72 0.29 4.82 -8.02
C ALA A 72 0.06 3.90 -9.23
N ALA A 73 -0.67 2.79 -9.06
CA ALA A 73 -1.09 1.93 -10.16
C ALA A 73 -2.02 2.65 -11.15
N ASP A 74 -2.94 3.49 -10.65
CA ASP A 74 -3.77 4.34 -11.51
C ASP A 74 -2.92 5.36 -12.28
N VAL A 75 -1.91 5.99 -11.65
CA VAL A 75 -0.98 6.91 -12.33
C VAL A 75 -0.19 6.16 -13.41
N TYR A 76 0.32 4.97 -13.10
CA TYR A 76 0.99 4.13 -14.09
C TYR A 76 0.11 3.85 -15.31
N THR A 77 -1.16 3.52 -15.11
CA THR A 77 -2.09 3.23 -16.21
C THR A 77 -2.20 4.38 -17.21
N GLU A 78 -2.09 5.62 -16.75
CA GLU A 78 -2.19 6.81 -17.58
C GLU A 78 -0.85 7.27 -18.15
N THR A 79 0.26 6.97 -17.47
CA THR A 79 1.60 7.48 -17.84
C THR A 79 2.46 6.44 -18.55
N GLY A 80 2.26 5.16 -18.29
CA GLY A 80 3.09 4.07 -18.79
C GLY A 80 4.51 4.03 -18.18
N GLU A 81 4.74 4.68 -17.04
CA GLU A 81 6.06 4.79 -16.40
C GLU A 81 6.53 3.44 -15.84
N THR A 82 7.46 2.79 -16.52
CA THR A 82 7.92 1.42 -16.17
C THR A 82 8.59 1.33 -14.80
N GLU A 83 9.33 2.35 -14.38
CA GLU A 83 9.99 2.39 -13.06
C GLU A 83 8.95 2.33 -11.92
N LEU A 84 7.81 3.01 -12.10
CA LEU A 84 6.71 2.96 -11.15
C LEU A 84 6.07 1.57 -11.08
N LEU A 85 5.84 0.92 -12.24
CA LEU A 85 5.31 -0.45 -12.26
C LEU A 85 6.27 -1.44 -11.61
N ASP A 86 7.57 -1.32 -11.85
CA ASP A 86 8.57 -2.20 -11.27
C ASP A 86 8.60 -2.07 -9.74
N ALA A 87 8.48 -0.84 -9.21
CA ALA A 87 8.32 -0.61 -7.78
C ALA A 87 7.05 -1.28 -7.23
N LEU A 88 5.91 -1.09 -7.90
CA LEU A 88 4.64 -1.71 -7.50
C LEU A 88 4.69 -3.24 -7.49
N LYS A 89 5.41 -3.87 -8.42
CA LYS A 89 5.63 -5.32 -8.44
C LYS A 89 6.48 -5.79 -7.26
N ARG A 90 7.55 -5.06 -6.91
CA ARG A 90 8.37 -5.38 -5.72
C ARG A 90 7.56 -5.26 -4.44
N ILE A 91 6.82 -4.17 -4.29
CA ILE A 91 5.93 -3.93 -3.15
C ILE A 91 4.86 -5.00 -3.05
N TRP A 92 4.24 -5.38 -4.18
CA TRP A 92 3.25 -6.46 -4.22
C TRP A 92 3.84 -7.80 -3.75
N SER A 93 5.03 -8.17 -4.25
CA SER A 93 5.72 -9.39 -3.81
C SER A 93 6.01 -9.35 -2.30
N SER A 94 6.47 -8.21 -1.78
CA SER A 94 6.68 -8.04 -0.34
C SER A 94 5.38 -8.22 0.46
N ALA A 95 4.32 -7.51 0.07
CA ALA A 95 3.05 -7.55 0.79
C ALA A 95 2.40 -8.94 0.73
N THR A 96 2.35 -9.54 -0.46
CA THR A 96 1.54 -10.73 -0.74
C THR A 96 2.27 -12.03 -0.42
N GLU A 97 3.56 -12.13 -0.77
CA GLU A 97 4.31 -13.38 -0.63
C GLU A 97 5.00 -13.54 0.72
N ARG A 98 5.22 -12.41 1.44
CA ARG A 98 6.03 -12.41 2.67
C ARG A 98 5.33 -11.86 3.90
N LYS A 99 4.29 -11.02 3.74
CA LYS A 99 3.64 -10.30 4.86
C LYS A 99 2.14 -10.54 4.97
N MET A 100 1.54 -11.27 4.02
CA MET A 100 0.11 -11.58 4.00
C MET A 100 -0.17 -12.84 4.81
N TYR A 101 -1.24 -12.81 5.60
CA TYR A 101 -1.75 -13.97 6.32
C TYR A 101 -2.42 -14.96 5.38
N VAL A 102 -2.56 -16.21 5.81
CA VAL A 102 -3.19 -17.28 5.03
C VAL A 102 -4.61 -16.93 4.58
N THR A 103 -5.31 -16.10 5.34
CA THR A 103 -6.66 -15.59 5.02
C THR A 103 -6.68 -14.49 3.96
N GLY A 104 -5.52 -14.02 3.52
CA GLY A 104 -5.41 -12.85 2.65
C GLY A 104 -5.33 -11.51 3.39
N ALA A 105 -5.39 -11.55 4.73
CA ALA A 105 -5.36 -10.35 5.56
C ALA A 105 -3.98 -9.70 5.60
N LEU A 106 -3.96 -8.38 5.75
CA LEU A 106 -2.77 -7.57 5.95
C LEU A 106 -2.84 -6.79 7.27
N GLY A 107 -1.66 -6.41 7.79
CA GLY A 107 -1.53 -5.71 9.06
C GLY A 107 -1.01 -6.62 10.16
N GLN A 108 0.31 -6.73 10.24
CA GLN A 108 1.00 -7.67 11.11
C GLN A 108 1.04 -7.21 12.58
N CYS A 109 0.84 -5.91 12.85
CA CYS A 109 0.83 -5.36 14.20
C CYS A 109 -0.22 -4.27 14.36
N HIS A 110 -0.72 -4.08 15.61
CA HIS A 110 -1.59 -2.99 16.00
C HIS A 110 -0.78 -1.79 16.53
N HIS A 111 0.08 -2.02 17.53
CA HIS A 111 0.96 -1.01 18.11
C HIS A 111 2.38 -1.51 18.16
N GLY A 112 3.31 -0.60 17.91
CA GLY A 112 4.74 -0.68 18.04
C GLY A 112 5.34 -2.02 18.46
N ALA A 113 5.45 -2.93 17.51
CA ALA A 113 6.19 -4.17 17.71
C ALA A 113 7.70 -3.95 17.51
N TYR A 114 8.12 -2.71 17.37
CA TYR A 114 9.49 -2.34 16.99
C TYR A 114 10.10 -1.32 17.93
N ASP A 115 11.44 -1.29 17.92
CA ASP A 115 12.27 -0.38 18.69
C ASP A 115 11.99 1.10 18.39
N ASP A 116 12.56 1.97 19.18
CA ASP A 116 12.31 3.41 19.24
C ASP A 116 12.50 4.17 17.91
N GLN A 117 12.98 3.52 16.85
CA GLN A 117 13.30 4.15 15.58
C GLN A 117 12.33 3.84 14.44
N ASN A 118 11.47 2.82 14.57
CA ASN A 118 10.52 2.40 13.55
C ASN A 118 9.19 1.96 14.18
N MET A 119 8.55 2.84 14.91
CA MET A 119 7.25 2.56 15.51
C MET A 119 6.18 2.46 14.43
N ILE A 120 5.93 1.24 13.97
CA ILE A 120 4.86 0.95 13.03
C ILE A 120 3.58 0.65 13.80
N HIS A 121 2.50 1.34 13.45
CA HIS A 121 1.14 1.09 13.93
C HIS A 121 0.28 0.57 12.79
N GLU A 122 -0.56 -0.43 13.08
CA GLU A 122 -1.57 -0.95 12.16
C GLU A 122 -0.99 -1.29 10.78
N GLY A 123 0.19 -1.95 10.78
CA GLY A 123 0.95 -2.01 9.55
C GLY A 123 1.85 -3.22 9.35
N PHE A 124 2.76 -3.03 8.42
CA PHE A 124 3.77 -3.99 8.04
C PHE A 124 5.01 -3.85 8.92
N ILE A 125 5.50 -4.97 9.47
CA ILE A 125 6.72 -4.99 10.26
C ILE A 125 7.86 -5.70 9.52
N GLY A 126 7.82 -6.98 9.35
CA GLY A 126 8.92 -7.72 8.72
C GLY A 126 8.44 -8.94 7.96
N ASP A 127 9.31 -9.47 7.12
CA ASP A 127 9.02 -10.63 6.31
C ASP A 127 8.71 -11.86 7.19
N TYR A 128 7.66 -12.58 6.85
CA TYR A 128 7.21 -13.81 7.52
C TYR A 128 6.83 -13.67 9.00
N LEU A 129 6.64 -12.45 9.49
CA LEU A 129 6.19 -12.18 10.86
C LEU A 129 4.66 -12.15 10.95
N THR A 130 4.00 -13.20 10.50
CA THR A 130 2.54 -13.35 10.50
C THR A 130 2.05 -14.10 11.73
N LEU A 131 2.39 -13.59 12.91
CA LEU A 131 2.01 -14.18 14.19
C LEU A 131 0.56 -13.84 14.54
N ASN A 132 -0.23 -14.83 14.97
CA ASN A 132 -1.62 -14.59 15.40
C ASN A 132 -1.70 -13.67 16.63
N SER A 133 -0.70 -13.68 17.50
CA SER A 133 -0.68 -12.87 18.73
C SER A 133 -0.54 -11.37 18.47
N THR A 134 0.02 -10.97 17.33
CA THR A 134 0.23 -9.56 16.98
C THR A 134 -0.67 -9.10 15.83
N ALA A 135 -1.39 -10.05 15.20
CA ALA A 135 -2.23 -9.81 14.04
C ALA A 135 -3.28 -8.72 14.31
N TYR A 136 -3.23 -7.64 13.57
CA TYR A 136 -4.26 -6.61 13.56
C TYR A 136 -5.31 -6.88 12.50
N ASN A 137 -4.88 -7.15 11.27
CA ASN A 137 -5.71 -7.63 10.16
C ASN A 137 -6.97 -6.79 9.92
N GLU A 138 -6.83 -5.48 9.94
CA GLU A 138 -7.94 -4.54 9.78
C GLU A 138 -8.69 -4.76 8.47
N THR A 139 -10.03 -4.75 8.53
CA THR A 139 -10.88 -4.88 7.33
C THR A 139 -10.55 -3.84 6.26
N CYS A 140 -10.21 -2.60 6.67
CA CYS A 140 -9.80 -1.54 5.75
C CYS A 140 -8.54 -1.92 4.96
N ALA A 141 -7.55 -2.53 5.61
CA ALA A 141 -6.33 -3.02 4.95
C ALA A 141 -6.64 -4.15 3.97
N ASN A 142 -7.58 -5.01 4.30
CA ASN A 142 -7.99 -6.12 3.46
C ASN A 142 -8.73 -5.63 2.21
N ILE A 143 -9.64 -4.68 2.36
CA ILE A 143 -10.33 -4.03 1.23
C ILE A 143 -9.32 -3.32 0.32
N SER A 144 -8.39 -2.56 0.89
CA SER A 144 -7.37 -1.86 0.11
C SER A 144 -6.41 -2.82 -0.60
N ASN A 145 -6.12 -4.00 -0.02
CA ASN A 145 -5.39 -5.07 -0.68
C ASN A 145 -6.14 -5.59 -1.93
N ALA A 146 -7.44 -5.85 -1.82
CA ALA A 146 -8.25 -6.24 -2.97
C ALA A 146 -8.25 -5.15 -4.06
N MET A 147 -8.33 -3.87 -3.67
CA MET A 147 -8.30 -2.74 -4.60
C MET A 147 -6.96 -2.60 -5.33
N PHE A 148 -5.85 -2.87 -4.66
CA PHE A 148 -4.52 -2.86 -5.29
C PHE A 148 -4.37 -4.03 -6.28
N ASN A 149 -4.77 -5.24 -5.86
CA ASN A 149 -4.72 -6.41 -6.73
C ASN A 149 -5.65 -6.28 -7.95
N TRP A 150 -6.82 -5.66 -7.80
CA TRP A 150 -7.71 -5.38 -8.93
C TRP A 150 -7.03 -4.52 -10.01
N ARG A 151 -6.26 -3.51 -9.61
CA ARG A 151 -5.50 -2.65 -10.53
C ARG A 151 -4.37 -3.38 -11.22
N LEU A 152 -3.60 -4.15 -10.44
CA LEU A 152 -2.52 -4.95 -11.01
C LEU A 152 -3.04 -6.03 -11.96
N LEU A 153 -4.19 -6.63 -11.66
CA LEU A 153 -4.85 -7.56 -12.60
C LEU A 153 -5.18 -6.86 -13.92
N GLY A 154 -5.76 -5.67 -13.87
CA GLY A 154 -6.07 -4.88 -15.07
C GLY A 154 -4.83 -4.45 -15.87
N ILE A 155 -3.71 -4.22 -15.19
CA ILE A 155 -2.44 -3.80 -15.81
C ILE A 155 -1.71 -4.99 -16.43
N THR A 156 -1.62 -6.11 -15.71
CA THR A 156 -0.73 -7.22 -16.07
C THR A 156 -1.44 -8.41 -16.71
N GLY A 157 -2.73 -8.59 -16.42
CA GLY A 157 -3.49 -9.79 -16.82
C GLY A 157 -3.08 -11.06 -16.06
N GLU A 158 -2.23 -10.96 -15.03
CA GLU A 158 -1.69 -12.13 -14.32
C GLU A 158 -2.70 -12.67 -13.28
N ALA A 159 -3.07 -13.96 -13.41
CA ALA A 159 -4.06 -14.62 -12.55
C ALA A 159 -3.74 -14.56 -11.06
N LYS A 160 -2.46 -14.48 -10.67
CA LYS A 160 -2.03 -14.35 -9.26
C LYS A 160 -2.71 -13.21 -8.51
N HIS A 161 -3.06 -12.12 -9.20
CA HIS A 161 -3.77 -11.00 -8.60
C HIS A 161 -5.25 -11.34 -8.34
N ALA A 162 -5.88 -12.10 -9.25
CA ALA A 162 -7.23 -12.62 -9.04
C ALA A 162 -7.28 -13.60 -7.85
N ASP A 163 -6.28 -14.49 -7.74
CA ASP A 163 -6.16 -15.44 -6.62
C ASP A 163 -6.09 -14.72 -5.26
N VAL A 164 -5.39 -13.59 -5.20
CA VAL A 164 -5.36 -12.76 -3.98
C VAL A 164 -6.73 -12.16 -3.68
N ILE A 165 -7.42 -11.61 -4.69
CA ILE A 165 -8.76 -11.03 -4.52
C ILE A 165 -9.75 -12.10 -4.03
N GLU A 166 -9.75 -13.27 -4.63
CA GLU A 166 -10.60 -14.39 -4.20
C GLU A 166 -10.31 -14.83 -2.77
N ARG A 167 -9.05 -14.78 -2.34
CA ARG A 167 -8.67 -15.10 -0.97
C ARG A 167 -9.14 -14.03 0.01
N VAL A 168 -8.92 -12.76 -0.32
CA VAL A 168 -9.22 -11.61 0.55
C VAL A 168 -10.72 -11.44 0.77
N LEU A 169 -11.51 -11.44 -0.30
CA LEU A 169 -12.91 -11.07 -0.21
C LEU A 169 -13.70 -11.95 0.76
N PRO A 170 -13.76 -13.30 0.61
CA PRO A 170 -14.56 -14.13 1.50
C PRO A 170 -13.94 -14.34 2.88
N ASN A 171 -12.61 -14.31 3.00
CA ASN A 171 -11.94 -14.78 4.22
C ASN A 171 -11.47 -13.64 5.16
N SER A 172 -11.29 -12.42 4.67
CA SER A 172 -10.77 -11.33 5.50
C SER A 172 -11.50 -10.00 5.35
N ALA A 173 -12.16 -9.75 4.22
CA ALA A 173 -12.93 -8.52 4.05
C ALA A 173 -14.41 -8.68 4.46
N MET A 174 -15.11 -9.68 3.91
CA MET A 174 -16.54 -9.86 4.16
C MET A 174 -16.87 -10.37 5.56
N VAL A 175 -15.92 -11.01 6.25
CA VAL A 175 -16.11 -11.44 7.64
C VAL A 175 -16.32 -10.29 8.62
N GLY A 176 -15.95 -9.06 8.23
CA GLY A 176 -16.24 -7.84 8.98
C GLY A 176 -17.69 -7.35 8.88
N ILE A 177 -18.51 -7.99 8.03
CA ILE A 177 -19.92 -7.63 7.84
C ILE A 177 -20.77 -8.54 8.72
N SER A 178 -21.55 -7.95 9.63
CA SER A 178 -22.52 -8.68 10.44
C SER A 178 -23.60 -9.28 9.55
N GLN A 179 -23.88 -10.57 9.75
CA GLN A 179 -25.02 -11.28 9.12
C GLN A 179 -26.28 -11.08 9.94
#